data_bf0269a00edb30d4635a58d3c91ab446
#
_entry.id   bf0269a00edb30d4635a58d3c91ab446
#
_cell.length_a   1.000
_cell.length_b   1.000
_cell.length_c   1.000
_cell.angle_alpha   90.00
_cell.angle_beta   90.00
_cell.angle_gamma   90.00
#
_symmetry.space_group_name_H-M   'P 1'
#
loop_
_entity.id
_entity.type
_entity.pdbx_description
1 polymer ?
#
loop_
_entity_poly.entity_id
_entity_poly.type
_entity_poly.pdbx_seq_one_letter_code
_entity_poly.pdbx_strand_id
1 'polypeptide(L)'
;MSVEIRGLDNVLNAMNDLVDPDTMIPKVQRACALVERTAKQKAPKDTGALRRSITSKVERDGTDVVGIVYTPLEYAPYVEYGTGLFAEGGDGRKDVPWRYQADDGSFYITSGQHPHPYMRPALDENRTQILRILQED
;
A
#
# COMPACT_ATOMS: atom_id res chain seq x y z
N MET A 1 1.52 -2.45 -6.90
CA MET A 1 0.89 -2.70 -5.60
C MET A 1 0.35 -1.41 -5.02
N SER A 2 -0.87 -1.44 -4.50
CA SER A 2 -1.51 -0.23 -4.00
C SER A 2 -2.54 -0.51 -2.91
N VAL A 3 -2.83 0.51 -2.13
CA VAL A 3 -4.01 0.59 -1.27
C VAL A 3 -4.78 1.85 -1.64
N GLU A 4 -6.11 1.81 -1.53
CA GLU A 4 -6.98 2.91 -1.91
C GLU A 4 -7.77 3.43 -0.72
N ILE A 5 -7.94 4.73 -0.67
CA ILE A 5 -8.81 5.43 0.26
C ILE A 5 -9.84 6.18 -0.57
N ARG A 6 -11.12 5.84 -0.40
CA ARG A 6 -12.20 6.56 -1.06
C ARG A 6 -12.78 7.58 -0.08
N GLY A 7 -12.82 8.83 -0.52
CA GLY A 7 -13.29 9.93 0.31
C GLY A 7 -14.76 9.86 0.65
N LEU A 8 -15.54 9.12 -0.13
CA LEU A 8 -16.95 8.88 0.10
C LEU A 8 -17.22 7.40 -0.08
N ASP A 9 -17.30 6.64 1.01
CA ASP A 9 -17.84 5.28 0.95
C ASP A 9 -19.38 5.31 1.01
N ASN A 10 -20.02 4.17 0.87
CA ASN A 10 -21.47 4.09 0.80
C ASN A 10 -22.18 4.69 2.03
N VAL A 11 -21.58 4.56 3.19
CA VAL A 11 -22.14 5.11 4.43
C VAL A 11 -22.00 6.63 4.47
N LEU A 12 -20.80 7.13 4.14
CA LEU A 12 -20.54 8.57 4.09
C LEU A 12 -21.33 9.24 2.99
N ASN A 13 -21.52 8.60 1.84
CA ASN A 13 -22.36 9.11 0.76
C ASN A 13 -23.80 9.32 1.21
N ALA A 14 -24.37 8.37 1.95
CA ALA A 14 -25.72 8.47 2.44
C ALA A 14 -25.92 9.65 3.41
N MET A 15 -24.84 10.00 4.15
CA MET A 15 -24.87 11.07 5.15
C MET A 15 -24.45 12.43 4.58
N ASN A 16 -23.73 12.46 3.47
CA ASN A 16 -23.07 13.66 2.96
C ASN A 16 -23.29 13.88 1.46
N ASP A 17 -24.52 13.66 0.98
CA ASP A 17 -24.89 13.86 -0.44
C ASP A 17 -24.54 15.24 -0.99
N LEU A 18 -24.33 16.21 -0.09
CA LEU A 18 -24.05 17.59 -0.45
C LEU A 18 -22.56 17.96 -0.33
N VAL A 19 -21.69 17.00 -0.03
CA VAL A 19 -20.26 17.29 0.09
C VAL A 19 -19.65 17.47 -1.28
N ASP A 20 -19.08 18.65 -1.52
CA ASP A 20 -18.37 18.95 -2.75
C ASP A 20 -17.12 18.07 -2.84
N PRO A 21 -16.91 17.32 -3.95
CA PRO A 21 -15.69 16.57 -4.14
C PRO A 21 -14.42 17.41 -3.97
N ASP A 22 -14.45 18.68 -4.35
CA ASP A 22 -13.27 19.56 -4.21
C ASP A 22 -12.90 19.82 -2.76
N THR A 23 -13.84 19.78 -1.81
CA THR A 23 -13.51 19.90 -0.38
C THR A 23 -12.95 18.60 0.18
N MET A 24 -13.24 17.47 -0.46
CA MET A 24 -12.70 16.15 -0.07
C MET A 24 -11.25 15.93 -0.48
N ILE A 25 -10.82 16.54 -1.58
CA ILE A 25 -9.46 16.32 -2.10
C ILE A 25 -8.37 16.57 -1.06
N PRO A 26 -8.35 17.72 -0.35
CA PRO A 26 -7.33 17.95 0.67
C PRO A 26 -7.38 16.92 1.81
N LYS A 27 -8.56 16.46 2.18
CA LYS A 27 -8.72 15.47 3.24
C LYS A 27 -8.15 14.13 2.82
N VAL A 28 -8.46 13.68 1.60
CA VAL A 28 -7.93 12.43 1.05
C VAL A 28 -6.40 12.52 0.89
N GLN A 29 -5.88 13.68 0.48
CA GLN A 29 -4.43 13.90 0.41
C GLN A 29 -3.77 13.72 1.78
N ARG A 30 -4.34 14.27 2.84
CA ARG A 30 -3.81 14.11 4.21
C ARG A 30 -3.87 12.66 4.67
N ALA A 31 -4.96 11.97 4.38
CA ALA A 31 -5.10 10.55 4.71
C ALA A 31 -4.05 9.70 3.98
N CYS A 32 -3.83 9.98 2.70
CA CYS A 32 -2.81 9.30 1.90
C CYS A 32 -1.41 9.55 2.44
N ALA A 33 -1.11 10.80 2.85
CA ALA A 33 0.19 11.13 3.42
C ALA A 33 0.46 10.35 4.70
N LEU A 34 -0.56 10.14 5.52
CA LEU A 34 -0.45 9.34 6.74
C LEU A 34 -0.14 7.87 6.42
N VAL A 35 -0.87 7.26 5.50
CA VAL A 35 -0.66 5.87 5.09
C VAL A 35 0.70 5.72 4.42
N GLU A 36 1.07 6.63 3.53
CA GLU A 36 2.37 6.62 2.87
C GLU A 36 3.51 6.64 3.87
N ARG A 37 3.45 7.52 4.87
CA ARG A 37 4.46 7.61 5.91
C ARG A 37 4.57 6.31 6.70
N THR A 38 3.45 5.74 7.10
CA THR A 38 3.43 4.48 7.87
C THR A 38 3.98 3.32 7.03
N ALA A 39 3.59 3.24 5.76
CA ALA A 39 4.10 2.21 4.85
C ALA A 39 5.63 2.31 4.69
N LYS A 40 6.14 3.52 4.54
CA LYS A 40 7.58 3.76 4.46
C LYS A 40 8.31 3.33 5.73
N GLN A 41 7.73 3.59 6.89
CA GLN A 41 8.31 3.17 8.17
C GLN A 41 8.35 1.65 8.31
N LYS A 42 7.36 0.96 7.79
CA LYS A 42 7.24 -0.51 7.90
C LYS A 42 7.96 -1.25 6.80
N ALA A 43 8.26 -0.61 5.67
CA ALA A 43 8.97 -1.26 4.57
C ALA A 43 10.38 -1.68 5.01
N PRO A 44 10.87 -2.85 4.54
CA PRO A 44 12.24 -3.27 4.81
C PRO A 44 13.24 -2.22 4.33
N LYS A 45 14.33 -2.08 5.08
CA LYS A 45 15.30 -0.97 4.89
C LYS A 45 16.53 -1.33 4.06
N ASP A 46 16.61 -2.53 3.50
CA ASP A 46 17.84 -3.08 2.91
C ASP A 46 18.55 -2.09 1.99
N THR A 47 17.93 -1.72 0.86
CA THR A 47 18.50 -0.73 -0.05
C THR A 47 17.86 0.63 0.05
N GLY A 48 16.71 0.73 0.73
CA GLY A 48 15.89 1.92 0.76
C GLY A 48 15.10 2.17 -0.51
N ALA A 49 15.30 1.36 -1.55
CA ALA A 49 14.63 1.57 -2.84
C ALA A 49 13.11 1.42 -2.72
N LEU A 50 12.64 0.37 -2.02
CA LEU A 50 11.21 0.16 -1.81
C LEU A 50 10.60 1.32 -1.04
N ARG A 51 11.24 1.72 0.05
CA ARG A 51 10.77 2.84 0.87
C ARG A 51 10.63 4.13 0.04
N ARG A 52 11.64 4.46 -0.75
CA ARG A 52 11.64 5.67 -1.58
C ARG A 52 10.60 5.61 -2.69
N SER A 53 10.25 4.41 -3.16
CA SER A 53 9.30 4.23 -4.26
C SER A 53 7.85 4.41 -3.85
N ILE A 54 7.54 4.31 -2.55
CA ILE A 54 6.17 4.43 -2.06
C ILE A 54 5.74 5.88 -2.19
N THR A 55 4.64 6.11 -2.87
CA THR A 55 4.10 7.43 -3.14
C THR A 55 2.58 7.37 -3.14
N SER A 56 1.94 8.51 -3.28
CA SER A 56 0.48 8.59 -3.31
C SER A 56 0.01 9.58 -4.35
N LYS A 57 -1.23 9.40 -4.77
CA LYS A 57 -1.93 10.32 -5.68
C LYS A 57 -3.40 10.34 -5.31
N VAL A 58 -4.10 11.38 -5.76
CA VAL A 58 -5.54 11.52 -5.58
C VAL A 58 -6.17 11.68 -6.96
N GLU A 59 -7.22 10.92 -7.21
CA GLU A 59 -7.95 10.93 -8.47
C GLU A 59 -9.45 11.14 -8.20
N ARG A 60 -10.16 11.64 -9.20
CA ARG A 60 -11.61 11.71 -9.18
C ARG A 60 -12.17 10.54 -9.96
N ASP A 61 -13.18 9.89 -9.39
CA ASP A 61 -13.93 8.80 -10.03
C ASP A 61 -15.41 9.18 -9.94
N GLY A 62 -15.90 9.90 -10.96
CA GLY A 62 -17.23 10.47 -10.91
C GLY A 62 -17.35 11.52 -9.80
N THR A 63 -18.23 11.27 -8.83
CA THR A 63 -18.39 12.11 -7.64
C THR A 63 -17.47 11.68 -6.49
N ASP A 64 -16.82 10.51 -6.61
CA ASP A 64 -15.88 10.02 -5.60
C ASP A 64 -14.50 10.66 -5.76
N VAL A 65 -13.83 10.82 -4.63
CA VAL A 65 -12.42 11.17 -4.57
C VAL A 65 -11.67 9.96 -4.05
N VAL A 66 -10.71 9.46 -4.82
CA VAL A 66 -9.96 8.24 -4.50
C VAL A 66 -8.50 8.59 -4.27
N GLY A 67 -8.01 8.24 -3.09
CA GLY A 67 -6.59 8.31 -2.78
C GLY A 67 -5.95 6.96 -2.97
N ILE A 68 -4.80 6.93 -3.62
CA ILE A 68 -4.07 5.70 -3.90
C ILE A 68 -2.66 5.84 -3.37
N VAL A 69 -2.26 4.96 -2.46
CA VAL A 69 -0.86 4.83 -2.00
C VAL A 69 -0.29 3.61 -2.70
N TYR A 70 0.80 3.79 -3.42
CA TYR A 70 1.30 2.75 -4.32
C TYR A 70 2.81 2.76 -4.44
N THR A 71 3.33 1.68 -5.01
CA THR A 71 4.72 1.58 -5.44
C THR A 71 4.76 0.93 -6.82
N PRO A 72 5.55 1.46 -7.76
CA PRO A 72 5.71 0.86 -9.09
C PRO A 72 6.71 -0.29 -9.14
N LEU A 73 7.41 -0.59 -8.05
CA LEU A 73 8.44 -1.65 -8.05
C LEU A 73 7.81 -3.03 -8.22
N GLU A 74 8.35 -3.80 -9.15
CA GLU A 74 7.80 -5.12 -9.49
C GLU A 74 7.89 -6.11 -8.34
N TYR A 75 8.90 -6.00 -7.48
CA TYR A 75 9.08 -6.91 -6.37
C TYR A 75 8.25 -6.56 -5.13
N ALA A 76 7.57 -5.42 -5.12
CA ALA A 76 6.82 -4.95 -3.96
C ALA A 76 5.78 -5.96 -3.44
N PRO A 77 4.99 -6.64 -4.28
CA PRO A 77 4.04 -7.65 -3.79
C PRO A 77 4.74 -8.83 -3.12
N TYR A 78 5.92 -9.20 -3.59
CA TYR A 78 6.67 -10.32 -3.02
C TYR A 78 7.17 -10.01 -1.61
N VAL A 79 7.49 -8.76 -1.33
CA VAL A 79 7.84 -8.33 0.03
C VAL A 79 6.61 -8.39 0.93
N GLU A 80 5.47 -7.90 0.46
CA GLU A 80 4.22 -7.88 1.24
C GLU A 80 3.73 -9.29 1.56
N TYR A 81 3.70 -10.17 0.57
CA TYR A 81 3.02 -11.47 0.66
C TYR A 81 3.96 -12.66 0.80
N GLY A 82 5.27 -12.46 0.64
CA GLY A 82 6.25 -13.54 0.66
C GLY A 82 6.38 -14.24 -0.68
N THR A 83 7.36 -15.14 -0.76
CA THR A 83 7.66 -15.89 -1.98
C THR A 83 7.99 -17.35 -1.67
N GLY A 84 7.95 -18.20 -2.70
CA GLY A 84 8.33 -19.60 -2.56
C GLY A 84 7.45 -20.35 -1.56
N LEU A 85 8.09 -21.13 -0.69
CA LEU A 85 7.37 -21.89 0.34
C LEU A 85 6.67 -21.01 1.36
N PHE A 86 7.08 -19.74 1.49
CA PHE A 86 6.58 -18.81 2.50
C PHE A 86 5.50 -17.86 1.99
N ALA A 87 5.12 -17.97 0.70
CA ALA A 87 4.10 -17.10 0.12
C ALA A 87 2.76 -17.31 0.81
N GLU A 88 2.09 -16.21 1.19
CA GLU A 88 0.74 -16.27 1.74
C GLU A 88 -0.21 -16.90 0.71
N GLY A 89 -1.14 -17.72 1.17
CA GLY A 89 -2.09 -18.41 0.30
C GLY A 89 -1.54 -19.67 -0.35
N GLY A 90 -0.26 -19.97 -0.18
CA GLY A 90 0.34 -21.19 -0.68
C GLY A 90 0.49 -21.27 -2.20
N ASP A 91 0.39 -20.14 -2.91
CA ASP A 91 0.49 -20.05 -4.37
C ASP A 91 1.90 -19.72 -4.87
N GLY A 92 2.88 -19.70 -3.99
CA GLY A 92 4.27 -19.43 -4.33
C GLY A 92 4.94 -20.61 -5.04
N ARG A 93 6.15 -20.38 -5.51
CA ARG A 93 6.95 -21.39 -6.23
C ARG A 93 7.18 -22.62 -5.33
N LYS A 94 6.86 -23.79 -5.85
CA LYS A 94 7.02 -25.09 -5.17
C LYS A 94 8.31 -25.79 -5.52
N ASP A 95 8.91 -25.46 -6.65
CA ASP A 95 10.18 -26.00 -7.12
C ASP A 95 11.32 -25.25 -6.42
N VAL A 96 11.67 -25.73 -5.24
CA VAL A 96 12.63 -25.08 -4.34
C VAL A 96 13.73 -26.06 -3.94
N PRO A 97 14.96 -25.57 -3.58
CA PRO A 97 15.41 -24.18 -3.71
C PRO A 97 15.68 -23.79 -5.17
N TRP A 98 15.72 -22.49 -5.42
CA TRP A 98 16.13 -22.00 -6.74
C TRP A 98 17.27 -21.00 -6.61
N ARG A 99 17.99 -20.81 -7.73
CA ARG A 99 19.07 -19.86 -7.82
C ARG A 99 18.58 -18.58 -8.48
N TYR A 100 18.98 -17.46 -7.93
CA TYR A 100 18.69 -16.16 -8.55
C TYR A 100 19.93 -15.28 -8.52
N GLN A 101 19.97 -14.30 -9.41
CA GLN A 101 21.04 -13.31 -9.47
C GLN A 101 20.56 -12.00 -8.83
N ALA A 102 21.30 -11.51 -7.85
CA ALA A 102 21.02 -10.21 -7.23
C ALA A 102 21.55 -9.07 -8.09
N ASP A 103 21.16 -7.84 -7.74
CA ASP A 103 21.53 -6.64 -8.48
C ASP A 103 23.04 -6.41 -8.56
N ASP A 104 23.78 -6.89 -7.57
CA ASP A 104 25.26 -6.79 -7.54
C ASP A 104 25.98 -7.85 -8.40
N GLY A 105 25.22 -8.69 -9.10
CA GLY A 105 25.74 -9.78 -9.93
C GLY A 105 25.98 -11.08 -9.19
N SER A 106 25.88 -11.10 -7.87
CA SER A 106 26.07 -12.32 -7.07
C SER A 106 24.89 -13.26 -7.22
N PHE A 107 25.15 -14.58 -7.09
CA PHE A 107 24.12 -15.60 -7.14
C PHE A 107 23.83 -16.12 -5.73
N TYR A 108 22.56 -16.34 -5.47
CA TYR A 108 22.05 -16.86 -4.20
C TYR A 108 21.08 -17.99 -4.44
N ILE A 109 20.95 -18.86 -3.45
CA ILE A 109 20.01 -19.98 -3.46
C ILE A 109 18.95 -19.69 -2.38
N THR A 110 17.68 -19.86 -2.71
CA THR A 110 16.59 -19.57 -1.78
C THR A 110 15.45 -20.56 -1.95
N SER A 111 14.71 -20.79 -0.88
CA SER A 111 13.42 -21.49 -0.91
C SER A 111 12.23 -20.52 -0.82
N GLY A 112 12.51 -19.24 -0.76
CA GLY A 112 11.52 -18.18 -0.67
C GLY A 112 11.84 -17.20 0.43
N GLN A 113 10.98 -16.19 0.57
CA GLN A 113 11.09 -15.13 1.55
C GLN A 113 9.80 -15.08 2.37
N HIS A 114 9.92 -14.96 3.69
CA HIS A 114 8.76 -14.75 4.56
C HIS A 114 8.08 -13.42 4.22
N PRO A 115 6.75 -13.33 4.37
CA PRO A 115 6.05 -12.05 4.22
C PRO A 115 6.60 -10.99 5.17
N HIS A 116 6.70 -9.76 4.68
CA HIS A 116 7.05 -8.60 5.49
C HIS A 116 6.04 -7.49 5.16
N PRO A 117 4.81 -7.57 5.69
CA PRO A 117 3.74 -6.64 5.35
C PRO A 117 4.10 -5.20 5.74
N TYR A 118 3.84 -4.27 4.84
CA TYR A 118 4.06 -2.85 5.07
C TYR A 118 2.88 -2.00 4.57
N MET A 119 2.24 -2.42 3.47
CA MET A 119 1.16 -1.64 2.85
C MET A 119 -0.18 -1.89 3.56
N ARG A 120 -0.56 -3.15 3.76
CA ARG A 120 -1.82 -3.49 4.44
C ARG A 120 -1.84 -3.00 5.88
N PRO A 121 -0.78 -3.23 6.70
CA PRO A 121 -0.76 -2.69 8.06
C PRO A 121 -0.81 -1.17 8.09
N ALA A 122 -0.19 -0.49 7.12
CA ALA A 122 -0.21 0.96 7.06
C ALA A 122 -1.64 1.49 6.92
N LEU A 123 -2.47 0.83 6.11
CA LEU A 123 -3.87 1.18 5.98
C LEU A 123 -4.65 0.83 7.24
N ASP A 124 -4.51 -0.42 7.72
CA ASP A 124 -5.32 -0.94 8.82
C ASP A 124 -5.07 -0.20 10.14
N GLU A 125 -3.81 0.10 10.45
CA GLU A 125 -3.47 0.80 11.68
C GLU A 125 -4.00 2.23 11.71
N ASN A 126 -4.19 2.84 10.55
CA ASN A 126 -4.61 4.23 10.43
C ASN A 126 -6.10 4.41 10.14
N ARG A 127 -6.89 3.33 10.11
CA ARG A 127 -8.32 3.41 9.74
C ARG A 127 -9.09 4.44 10.57
N THR A 128 -8.95 4.40 11.87
CA THR A 128 -9.68 5.33 12.76
C THR A 128 -9.28 6.78 12.48
N GLN A 129 -7.99 7.03 12.31
CA GLN A 129 -7.50 8.37 12.05
C GLN A 129 -7.90 8.86 10.65
N ILE A 130 -7.90 7.97 9.67
CA ILE A 130 -8.38 8.28 8.32
C ILE A 130 -9.84 8.72 8.37
N LEU A 131 -10.69 7.97 9.08
CA LEU A 131 -12.10 8.32 9.22
C LEU A 131 -12.29 9.68 9.87
N ARG A 132 -11.49 10.01 10.88
CA ARG A 132 -11.53 11.34 11.51
C ARG A 132 -11.18 12.44 10.52
N ILE A 133 -10.13 12.24 9.73
CA ILE A 133 -9.71 13.22 8.72
C ILE A 133 -10.81 13.44 7.70
N LEU A 134 -11.43 12.37 7.22
CA LEU A 134 -12.49 12.47 6.21
C LEU A 134 -13.77 13.12 6.75
N GLN A 135 -14.00 13.04 8.05
CA GLN A 135 -15.20 13.59 8.69
C GLN A 135 -15.01 15.01 9.23
N GLU A 136 -13.83 15.58 9.13
CA GLU A 136 -13.59 16.96 9.55
C GLU A 136 -14.39 17.95 8.71
N ASP A 137 -14.83 19.01 9.36
CA ASP A 137 -15.53 20.11 8.69
C ASP A 137 -14.57 21.05 7.93
#